data_f01159e754dd1b0ab9b11786d5a0a9e1
#
_entry.id   f01159e754dd1b0ab9b11786d5a0a9e1
#
_cell.length_a   1.000
_cell.length_b   1.000
_cell.length_c   1.000
_cell.angle_alpha   90.00
_cell.angle_beta   90.00
_cell.angle_gamma   90.00
#
_symmetry.space_group_name_H-M   'P 1'
#
loop_
_entity.id
_entity.type
_entity.pdbx_description
1 polymer ?
#
loop_
_entity_poly.entity_id
_entity_poly.type
_entity_poly.pdbx_seq_one_letter_code
_entity_poly.pdbx_strand_id
1 'polypeptide(L)'
;MKAEVASAVRHFRFAALLLVLGLLTACKTSQEAADAAAQLTNVSQQLTSYYTDLSNQVAETITLQEMHSQLMFQTPMDSSVRAELNTTRQELAKRVAMAQALGKLATAYSALANSKSATDISTAAGGLASECKSIAPLPGGSAIPDLVSVASQNLVEYIRQRKLRKSSEAISQIVSGIQEMFASEIPAYKSLNRRRVEIAQRVAGELLQRDVVDVGPALAPALRPFNLTAKPQPNQTTTEMRTMARVAIQRTGETGIEEFAAATDSLSVALKAASDQVKLAVGKH
;
A
#
# COMPACT_ATOMS: atom_id res chain seq x y z
N MET A 1 49.99 -25.16 -43.43
CA MET A 1 50.12 -24.93 -41.95
C MET A 1 49.82 -23.48 -41.47
N LYS A 2 50.29 -22.40 -42.09
CA LYS A 2 50.05 -21.02 -41.65
C LYS A 2 48.60 -20.55 -41.82
N ALA A 3 47.85 -21.03 -42.81
CA ALA A 3 46.48 -20.59 -43.08
C ALA A 3 45.45 -21.22 -42.11
N GLU A 4 45.65 -22.42 -41.63
CA GLU A 4 44.76 -23.11 -40.68
C GLU A 4 44.81 -22.53 -39.26
N VAL A 5 45.99 -22.09 -38.82
CA VAL A 5 46.19 -21.44 -37.52
C VAL A 5 45.49 -20.08 -37.48
N ALA A 6 45.51 -19.34 -38.59
CA ALA A 6 44.82 -18.03 -38.68
C ALA A 6 43.29 -18.16 -38.62
N SER A 7 42.70 -19.23 -39.19
CA SER A 7 41.27 -19.52 -39.10
C SER A 7 40.86 -19.89 -37.69
N ALA A 8 41.58 -20.76 -36.99
CA ALA A 8 41.28 -21.18 -35.62
C ALA A 8 41.33 -20.01 -34.65
N VAL A 9 42.28 -19.09 -34.77
CA VAL A 9 42.38 -17.87 -33.93
C VAL A 9 41.21 -16.90 -34.17
N ARG A 10 40.70 -16.79 -35.40
CA ARG A 10 39.51 -15.98 -35.71
C ARG A 10 38.25 -16.56 -35.05
N HIS A 11 38.04 -17.84 -35.12
CA HIS A 11 36.87 -18.50 -34.53
C HIS A 11 36.89 -18.41 -32.99
N PHE A 12 38.08 -18.54 -32.39
CA PHE A 12 38.23 -18.39 -30.94
C PHE A 12 37.96 -16.95 -30.45
N ARG A 13 38.38 -15.93 -31.22
CA ARG A 13 38.07 -14.52 -30.90
C ARG A 13 36.59 -14.20 -31.06
N PHE A 14 35.91 -14.75 -32.06
CA PHE A 14 34.47 -14.59 -32.23
C PHE A 14 33.67 -15.30 -31.12
N ALA A 15 34.05 -16.51 -30.73
CA ALA A 15 33.45 -17.23 -29.62
C ALA A 15 33.65 -16.50 -28.26
N ALA A 16 34.85 -15.98 -28.02
CA ALA A 16 35.14 -15.18 -26.81
C ALA A 16 34.33 -13.87 -26.78
N LEU A 17 34.18 -13.19 -27.94
CA LEU A 17 33.38 -11.95 -28.02
C LEU A 17 31.89 -12.21 -27.80
N LEU A 18 31.35 -13.30 -28.34
CA LEU A 18 29.97 -13.72 -28.09
C LEU A 18 29.73 -14.11 -26.63
N LEU A 19 30.71 -14.73 -25.98
CA LEU A 19 30.65 -15.12 -24.58
C LEU A 19 30.69 -13.88 -23.67
N VAL A 20 31.51 -12.88 -23.96
CA VAL A 20 31.56 -11.59 -23.24
C VAL A 20 30.30 -10.79 -23.48
N LEU A 21 29.75 -10.73 -24.70
CA LEU A 21 28.46 -10.10 -24.97
C LEU A 21 27.30 -10.81 -24.22
N GLY A 22 27.31 -12.14 -24.19
CA GLY A 22 26.33 -12.92 -23.42
C GLY A 22 26.42 -12.69 -21.92
N LEU A 23 27.61 -12.54 -21.35
CA LEU A 23 27.83 -12.21 -19.95
C LEU A 23 27.39 -10.77 -19.60
N LEU A 24 27.65 -9.80 -20.49
CA LEU A 24 27.23 -8.40 -20.30
C LEU A 24 25.70 -8.25 -20.34
N THR A 25 25.01 -8.97 -21.22
CA THR A 25 23.54 -8.97 -21.25
C THR A 25 22.95 -9.66 -20.03
N ALA A 26 23.51 -10.77 -19.57
CA ALA A 26 23.05 -11.47 -18.36
C ALA A 26 23.23 -10.64 -17.08
N CYS A 27 24.33 -9.88 -16.97
CA CYS A 27 24.54 -8.96 -15.83
C CYS A 27 23.54 -7.80 -15.82
N LYS A 28 23.19 -7.27 -16.99
CA LYS A 28 22.25 -6.16 -17.11
C LYS A 28 20.83 -6.56 -16.72
N THR A 29 20.40 -7.75 -17.14
CA THR A 29 19.07 -8.30 -16.78
C THR A 29 18.93 -8.59 -15.28
N SER A 30 20.00 -9.06 -14.66
CA SER A 30 20.06 -9.30 -13.22
C SER A 30 19.92 -7.99 -12.43
N GLN A 31 20.56 -6.90 -12.88
CA GLN A 31 20.48 -5.60 -12.23
C GLN A 31 19.07 -5.00 -12.36
N GLU A 32 18.47 -5.03 -13.55
CA GLU A 32 17.11 -4.50 -13.78
C GLU A 32 16.06 -5.27 -12.95
N ALA A 33 16.22 -6.58 -12.80
CA ALA A 33 15.36 -7.39 -11.93
C ALA A 33 15.56 -7.06 -10.43
N ALA A 34 16.79 -6.80 -10.01
CA ALA A 34 17.10 -6.39 -8.63
C ALA A 34 16.50 -5.01 -8.31
N ASP A 35 16.61 -4.06 -9.25
CA ASP A 35 16.04 -2.71 -9.11
C ASP A 35 14.50 -2.77 -9.04
N ALA A 36 13.86 -3.58 -9.89
CA ALA A 36 12.42 -3.81 -9.86
C ALA A 36 11.98 -4.44 -8.53
N ALA A 37 12.74 -5.42 -8.01
CA ALA A 37 12.47 -6.04 -6.71
C ALA A 37 12.59 -5.03 -5.55
N ALA A 38 13.59 -4.15 -5.59
CA ALA A 38 13.76 -3.10 -4.58
C ALA A 38 12.57 -2.13 -4.57
N GLN A 39 12.09 -1.70 -5.75
CA GLN A 39 10.90 -0.87 -5.88
C GLN A 39 9.64 -1.56 -5.35
N LEU A 40 9.43 -2.83 -5.69
CA LEU A 40 8.31 -3.62 -5.19
C LEU A 40 8.35 -3.78 -3.66
N THR A 41 9.53 -3.97 -3.09
CA THR A 41 9.71 -4.05 -1.64
C THR A 41 9.31 -2.74 -0.97
N ASN A 42 9.77 -1.60 -1.51
CA ASN A 42 9.42 -0.28 -1.00
C ASN A 42 7.90 -0.03 -1.07
N VAL A 43 7.28 -0.28 -2.22
CA VAL A 43 5.84 -0.11 -2.40
C VAL A 43 5.04 -1.04 -1.48
N SER A 44 5.48 -2.28 -1.29
CA SER A 44 4.80 -3.21 -0.37
C SER A 44 4.82 -2.71 1.08
N GLN A 45 5.93 -2.10 1.52
CA GLN A 45 6.04 -1.49 2.84
C GLN A 45 5.12 -0.27 2.97
N GLN A 46 5.07 0.59 1.95
CA GLN A 46 4.17 1.75 1.93
C GLN A 46 2.70 1.32 1.95
N LEU A 47 2.31 0.32 1.17
CA LEU A 47 0.96 -0.25 1.19
C LEU A 47 0.62 -0.86 2.56
N THR A 48 1.55 -1.59 3.15
CA THR A 48 1.37 -2.18 4.49
C THR A 48 1.12 -1.11 5.54
N SER A 49 1.93 -0.04 5.55
CA SER A 49 1.75 1.10 6.45
C SER A 49 0.41 1.78 6.20
N TYR A 50 0.10 2.10 4.96
CA TYR A 50 -1.14 2.79 4.56
C TYR A 50 -2.40 2.02 5.00
N TYR A 51 -2.48 0.70 4.72
CA TYR A 51 -3.64 -0.10 5.13
C TYR A 51 -3.71 -0.32 6.64
N THR A 52 -2.57 -0.40 7.32
CA THR A 52 -2.53 -0.44 8.78
C THR A 52 -3.06 0.85 9.38
N ASP A 53 -2.63 1.99 8.86
CA ASP A 53 -3.11 3.31 9.31
C ASP A 53 -4.61 3.49 9.04
N LEU A 54 -5.10 3.07 7.87
CA LEU A 54 -6.55 3.06 7.60
C LEU A 54 -7.32 2.17 8.57
N SER A 55 -6.82 0.98 8.87
CA SER A 55 -7.46 0.07 9.84
C SER A 55 -7.52 0.71 11.24
N ASN A 56 -6.46 1.40 11.66
CA ASN A 56 -6.43 2.16 12.91
C ASN A 56 -7.43 3.31 12.89
N GLN A 57 -7.52 4.05 11.77
CA GLN A 57 -8.50 5.12 11.59
C GLN A 57 -9.94 4.63 11.70
N VAL A 58 -10.25 3.44 11.19
CA VAL A 58 -11.58 2.83 11.35
C VAL A 58 -11.84 2.47 12.82
N ALA A 59 -10.84 1.93 13.54
CA ALA A 59 -10.97 1.66 14.98
C ALA A 59 -11.22 2.95 15.79
N GLU A 60 -10.50 4.03 15.48
CA GLU A 60 -10.71 5.35 16.06
C GLU A 60 -12.12 5.89 15.76
N THR A 61 -12.61 5.70 14.52
CA THR A 61 -13.97 6.08 14.13
C THR A 61 -15.02 5.36 14.96
N ILE A 62 -14.83 4.07 15.25
CA ILE A 62 -15.72 3.31 16.16
C ILE A 62 -15.76 3.96 17.54
N THR A 63 -14.59 4.27 18.11
CA THR A 63 -14.48 4.91 19.43
C THR A 63 -15.16 6.28 19.45
N LEU A 64 -14.94 7.11 18.43
CA LEU A 64 -15.56 8.43 18.31
C LEU A 64 -17.09 8.34 18.12
N GLN A 65 -17.57 7.39 17.34
CA GLN A 65 -19.01 7.14 17.18
C GLN A 65 -19.65 6.70 18.48
N GLU A 66 -19.00 5.84 19.25
CA GLU A 66 -19.46 5.44 20.58
C GLU A 66 -19.56 6.64 21.50
N MET A 67 -18.49 7.45 21.56
CA MET A 67 -18.47 8.67 22.36
C MET A 67 -19.57 9.65 21.96
N HIS A 68 -19.78 9.86 20.65
CA HIS A 68 -20.86 10.71 20.13
C HIS A 68 -22.25 10.20 20.56
N SER A 69 -22.49 8.89 20.41
CA SER A 69 -23.78 8.29 20.82
C SER A 69 -24.04 8.44 22.32
N GLN A 70 -23.01 8.26 23.15
CA GLN A 70 -23.11 8.46 24.59
C GLN A 70 -23.36 9.93 24.96
N LEU A 71 -22.66 10.87 24.30
CA LEU A 71 -22.83 12.30 24.58
C LEU A 71 -24.20 12.81 24.15
N MET A 72 -24.71 12.39 22.98
CA MET A 72 -25.95 12.93 22.43
C MET A 72 -27.19 12.23 22.90
N PHE A 73 -27.15 10.90 22.99
CA PHE A 73 -28.36 10.07 23.16
C PHE A 73 -28.33 9.24 24.44
N GLN A 74 -27.22 9.23 25.19
CA GLN A 74 -27.00 8.37 26.36
C GLN A 74 -27.24 6.87 26.04
N THR A 75 -27.02 6.47 24.79
CA THR A 75 -27.21 5.12 24.27
C THR A 75 -25.93 4.61 23.63
N PRO A 76 -25.73 3.29 23.58
CA PRO A 76 -24.65 2.71 22.78
C PRO A 76 -24.77 3.09 21.30
N MET A 77 -23.65 3.06 20.59
CA MET A 77 -23.65 3.18 19.14
C MET A 77 -24.52 2.08 18.51
N ASP A 78 -25.19 2.42 17.40
CA ASP A 78 -25.97 1.46 16.61
C ASP A 78 -25.14 0.22 16.24
N SER A 79 -25.68 -0.95 16.51
CA SER A 79 -25.01 -2.23 16.27
C SER A 79 -24.72 -2.48 14.79
N SER A 80 -25.57 -1.99 13.88
CA SER A 80 -25.38 -2.11 12.44
C SER A 80 -24.19 -1.29 11.97
N VAL A 81 -24.04 -0.06 12.45
CA VAL A 81 -22.90 0.82 12.16
C VAL A 81 -21.61 0.22 12.72
N ARG A 82 -21.66 -0.35 13.92
CA ARG A 82 -20.51 -1.05 14.50
C ARG A 82 -20.11 -2.26 13.68
N ALA A 83 -21.07 -3.06 13.22
CA ALA A 83 -20.82 -4.23 12.39
C ALA A 83 -20.20 -3.84 11.03
N GLU A 84 -20.72 -2.80 10.35
CA GLU A 84 -20.17 -2.26 9.11
C GLU A 84 -18.70 -1.84 9.27
N LEU A 85 -18.39 -1.05 10.31
CA LEU A 85 -17.02 -0.59 10.54
C LEU A 85 -16.07 -1.74 10.90
N ASN A 86 -16.52 -2.73 11.67
CA ASN A 86 -15.72 -3.92 11.96
C ASN A 86 -15.46 -4.75 10.72
N THR A 87 -16.45 -4.93 9.84
CA THR A 87 -16.27 -5.60 8.53
C THR A 87 -15.25 -4.86 7.68
N THR A 88 -15.36 -3.53 7.60
CA THR A 88 -14.38 -2.69 6.88
C THR A 88 -12.97 -2.88 7.44
N ARG A 89 -12.81 -2.94 8.77
CA ARG A 89 -11.52 -3.17 9.42
C ARG A 89 -10.95 -4.55 9.09
N GLN A 90 -11.78 -5.59 9.04
CA GLN A 90 -11.37 -6.94 8.64
C GLN A 90 -10.90 -6.96 7.18
N GLU A 91 -11.60 -6.29 6.28
CA GLU A 91 -11.20 -6.19 4.88
C GLU A 91 -9.89 -5.40 4.69
N LEU A 92 -9.64 -4.37 5.51
CA LEU A 92 -8.35 -3.67 5.52
C LEU A 92 -7.22 -4.57 6.04
N ALA A 93 -7.46 -5.42 7.03
CA ALA A 93 -6.47 -6.39 7.52
C ALA A 93 -6.04 -7.38 6.42
N LYS A 94 -6.97 -7.82 5.58
CA LYS A 94 -6.65 -8.67 4.42
C LYS A 94 -5.77 -7.93 3.40
N ARG A 95 -5.98 -6.62 3.19
CA ARG A 95 -5.12 -5.79 2.33
C ARG A 95 -3.72 -5.61 2.90
N VAL A 96 -3.58 -5.53 4.22
CA VAL A 96 -2.28 -5.59 4.90
C VAL A 96 -1.57 -6.91 4.60
N ALA A 97 -2.27 -8.05 4.73
CA ALA A 97 -1.71 -9.37 4.44
C ALA A 97 -1.28 -9.50 2.96
N MET A 98 -2.10 -9.01 2.02
CA MET A 98 -1.76 -8.94 0.59
C MET A 98 -0.49 -8.08 0.35
N ALA A 99 -0.40 -6.90 0.95
CA ALA A 99 0.78 -6.04 0.81
C ALA A 99 2.05 -6.71 1.34
N GLN A 100 1.97 -7.39 2.49
CA GLN A 100 3.06 -8.18 3.05
C GLN A 100 3.45 -9.36 2.14
N ALA A 101 2.48 -10.03 1.53
CA ALA A 101 2.72 -11.11 0.58
C ALA A 101 3.40 -10.60 -0.69
N LEU A 102 3.05 -9.39 -1.17
CA LEU A 102 3.77 -8.71 -2.26
C LEU A 102 5.24 -8.46 -1.90
N GLY A 103 5.53 -8.05 -0.67
CA GLY A 103 6.90 -7.87 -0.19
C GLY A 103 7.71 -9.17 -0.16
N LYS A 104 7.08 -10.28 0.27
CA LYS A 104 7.69 -11.61 0.20
C LYS A 104 7.99 -12.02 -1.24
N LEU A 105 7.08 -11.77 -2.17
CA LEU A 105 7.30 -12.02 -3.60
C LEU A 105 8.45 -11.18 -4.15
N ALA A 106 8.53 -9.89 -3.80
CA ALA A 106 9.62 -9.01 -4.20
C ALA A 106 10.99 -9.52 -3.70
N THR A 107 11.07 -9.94 -2.45
CA THR A 107 12.29 -10.52 -1.86
C THR A 107 12.70 -11.82 -2.57
N ALA A 108 11.74 -12.70 -2.82
CA ALA A 108 11.99 -13.95 -3.54
C ALA A 108 12.42 -13.70 -5.01
N TYR A 109 11.83 -12.70 -5.66
CA TYR A 109 12.20 -12.28 -7.02
C TYR A 109 13.63 -11.73 -7.08
N SER A 110 14.04 -10.92 -6.10
CA SER A 110 15.43 -10.47 -5.97
C SER A 110 16.41 -11.64 -5.79
N ALA A 111 16.03 -12.65 -5.02
CA ALA A 111 16.85 -13.85 -4.82
C ALA A 111 17.01 -14.68 -6.10
N LEU A 112 15.98 -14.71 -6.98
CA LEU A 112 16.07 -15.38 -8.29
C LEU A 112 17.09 -14.69 -9.22
N ALA A 113 17.11 -13.37 -9.24
CA ALA A 113 18.09 -12.59 -10.00
C ALA A 113 19.54 -12.95 -9.60
N ASN A 114 19.73 -13.41 -8.35
CA ASN A 114 21.02 -13.83 -7.78
C ASN A 114 21.23 -15.36 -7.76
N SER A 115 20.56 -16.13 -8.62
CA SER A 115 20.71 -17.58 -8.78
C SER A 115 20.22 -18.45 -7.60
N LYS A 116 19.36 -17.94 -6.71
CA LYS A 116 18.82 -18.69 -5.57
C LYS A 116 17.36 -19.13 -5.82
N SER A 117 17.09 -20.35 -5.45
CA SER A 117 15.82 -21.09 -5.27
C SER A 117 14.53 -20.60 -5.97
N ALA A 118 14.16 -21.30 -7.05
CA ALA A 118 12.84 -21.18 -7.71
C ALA A 118 11.67 -21.54 -6.76
N THR A 119 11.90 -22.34 -5.73
CA THR A 119 10.90 -22.79 -4.76
C THR A 119 10.35 -21.63 -3.93
N ASP A 120 11.20 -20.70 -3.51
CA ASP A 120 10.80 -19.56 -2.65
C ASP A 120 9.84 -18.61 -3.36
N ILE A 121 10.07 -18.36 -4.67
CA ILE A 121 9.17 -17.54 -5.47
C ILE A 121 7.83 -18.23 -5.68
N SER A 122 7.84 -19.53 -5.95
CA SER A 122 6.62 -20.32 -6.11
C SER A 122 5.75 -20.25 -4.84
N THR A 123 6.37 -20.39 -3.67
CA THR A 123 5.70 -20.27 -2.38
C THR A 123 5.17 -18.86 -2.14
N ALA A 124 5.97 -17.83 -2.42
CA ALA A 124 5.57 -16.44 -2.26
C ALA A 124 4.43 -16.03 -3.21
N ALA A 125 4.49 -16.48 -4.49
CA ALA A 125 3.43 -16.24 -5.46
C ALA A 125 2.12 -16.95 -5.08
N GLY A 126 2.19 -18.19 -4.60
CA GLY A 126 1.03 -18.93 -4.08
C GLY A 126 0.41 -18.23 -2.87
N GLY A 127 1.22 -17.74 -1.95
CA GLY A 127 0.77 -16.96 -0.80
C GLY A 127 0.05 -15.68 -1.23
N LEU A 128 0.63 -14.90 -2.14
CA LEU A 128 -0.01 -13.69 -2.65
C LEU A 128 -1.34 -13.98 -3.35
N ALA A 129 -1.42 -15.04 -4.17
CA ALA A 129 -2.67 -15.45 -4.82
C ALA A 129 -3.76 -15.81 -3.81
N SER A 130 -3.40 -16.47 -2.70
CA SER A 130 -4.32 -16.81 -1.62
C SER A 130 -4.86 -15.56 -0.93
N GLU A 131 -3.98 -14.62 -0.58
CA GLU A 131 -4.39 -13.37 0.07
C GLU A 131 -5.30 -12.54 -0.85
N CYS A 132 -4.95 -12.40 -2.12
CA CYS A 132 -5.79 -11.67 -3.09
C CYS A 132 -7.19 -12.25 -3.23
N LYS A 133 -7.34 -13.59 -3.22
CA LYS A 133 -8.66 -14.26 -3.29
C LYS A 133 -9.54 -14.00 -2.07
N SER A 134 -8.94 -13.70 -0.93
CA SER A 134 -9.67 -13.48 0.32
C SER A 134 -10.28 -12.08 0.44
N ILE A 135 -9.87 -11.13 -0.41
CA ILE A 135 -10.26 -9.72 -0.33
C ILE A 135 -11.62 -9.51 -0.98
N ALA A 136 -12.57 -8.96 -0.20
CA ALA A 136 -13.81 -8.43 -0.73
C ALA A 136 -13.68 -6.92 -1.01
N PRO A 137 -14.43 -6.36 -1.99
CA PRO A 137 -14.43 -4.93 -2.25
C PRO A 137 -14.92 -4.16 -1.03
N LEU A 138 -14.33 -2.99 -0.77
CA LEU A 138 -14.87 -2.03 0.18
C LEU A 138 -16.15 -1.40 -0.38
N PRO A 139 -17.02 -0.81 0.46
CA PRO A 139 -18.20 -0.10 0.00
C PRO A 139 -17.83 0.96 -1.05
N GLY A 140 -18.35 0.81 -2.27
CA GLY A 140 -18.01 1.68 -3.40
C GLY A 140 -16.71 1.36 -4.15
N GLY A 141 -15.98 0.32 -3.75
CA GLY A 141 -14.80 -0.18 -4.44
C GLY A 141 -15.11 -1.31 -5.43
N SER A 142 -14.14 -1.64 -6.27
CA SER A 142 -14.20 -2.78 -7.19
C SER A 142 -13.56 -4.03 -6.57
N ALA A 143 -14.01 -5.20 -7.01
CA ALA A 143 -13.32 -6.45 -6.68
C ALA A 143 -11.88 -6.44 -7.23
N ILE A 144 -10.99 -7.19 -6.59
CA ILE A 144 -9.65 -7.43 -7.16
C ILE A 144 -9.85 -8.08 -8.53
N PRO A 145 -9.19 -7.58 -9.59
CA PRO A 145 -9.24 -8.22 -10.89
C PRO A 145 -8.81 -9.69 -10.79
N ASP A 146 -9.57 -10.60 -11.39
CA ASP A 146 -9.20 -12.02 -11.50
C ASP A 146 -7.80 -12.20 -12.09
N LEU A 147 -7.35 -11.21 -12.84
CA LEU A 147 -6.01 -11.10 -13.41
C LEU A 147 -4.90 -11.33 -12.37
N VAL A 148 -5.02 -10.81 -11.14
CA VAL A 148 -3.99 -10.99 -10.10
C VAL A 148 -3.91 -12.45 -9.67
N SER A 149 -5.05 -13.11 -9.49
CA SER A 149 -5.09 -14.53 -9.13
C SER A 149 -4.54 -15.42 -10.25
N VAL A 150 -4.93 -15.17 -11.50
CA VAL A 150 -4.47 -15.91 -12.69
C VAL A 150 -2.98 -15.68 -12.92
N ALA A 151 -2.51 -14.43 -12.84
CA ALA A 151 -1.10 -14.10 -13.02
C ALA A 151 -0.22 -14.74 -11.94
N SER A 152 -0.69 -14.79 -10.69
CA SER A 152 0.05 -15.46 -9.60
C SER A 152 0.16 -16.98 -9.81
N GLN A 153 -0.89 -17.63 -10.32
CA GLN A 153 -0.85 -19.04 -10.67
C GLN A 153 0.10 -19.31 -11.84
N ASN A 154 0.03 -18.48 -12.89
CA ASN A 154 0.93 -18.57 -14.03
C ASN A 154 2.38 -18.34 -13.63
N LEU A 155 2.64 -17.44 -12.68
CA LEU A 155 3.97 -17.19 -12.15
C LEU A 155 4.60 -18.45 -11.57
N VAL A 156 3.85 -19.21 -10.76
CA VAL A 156 4.31 -20.50 -10.20
C VAL A 156 4.74 -21.46 -11.30
N GLU A 157 3.92 -21.58 -12.36
CA GLU A 157 4.22 -22.48 -13.48
C GLU A 157 5.44 -22.01 -14.30
N TYR A 158 5.55 -20.71 -14.59
CA TYR A 158 6.69 -20.16 -15.33
C TYR A 158 8.01 -20.30 -14.58
N ILE A 159 8.00 -20.17 -13.25
CA ILE A 159 9.18 -20.40 -12.41
C ILE A 159 9.58 -21.87 -12.43
N ARG A 160 8.61 -22.79 -12.30
CA ARG A 160 8.86 -24.24 -12.41
C ARG A 160 9.52 -24.57 -13.75
N GLN A 161 9.11 -23.92 -14.83
CA GLN A 161 9.66 -24.08 -16.17
C GLN A 161 10.94 -23.26 -16.42
N ARG A 162 11.46 -22.54 -15.43
CA ARG A 162 12.61 -21.60 -15.52
C ARG A 162 12.47 -20.54 -16.63
N LYS A 163 11.25 -20.08 -16.88
CA LYS A 163 10.95 -19.04 -17.88
C LYS A 163 11.01 -17.65 -17.25
N LEU A 164 12.21 -17.09 -17.04
CA LEU A 164 12.43 -15.80 -16.38
C LEU A 164 11.60 -14.66 -16.97
N ARG A 165 11.61 -14.51 -18.30
CA ARG A 165 10.84 -13.47 -18.98
C ARG A 165 9.34 -13.55 -18.65
N LYS A 166 8.75 -14.76 -18.79
CA LYS A 166 7.33 -14.96 -18.47
C LYS A 166 7.02 -14.76 -16.98
N SER A 167 7.99 -15.03 -16.10
CA SER A 167 7.87 -14.73 -14.67
C SER A 167 7.81 -13.23 -14.43
N SER A 168 8.65 -12.43 -15.09
CA SER A 168 8.61 -10.98 -15.01
C SER A 168 7.32 -10.40 -15.60
N GLU A 169 6.82 -10.94 -16.71
CA GLU A 169 5.52 -10.58 -17.30
C GLU A 169 4.38 -10.84 -16.30
N ALA A 170 4.37 -11.99 -15.64
CA ALA A 170 3.37 -12.33 -14.62
C ALA A 170 3.45 -11.40 -13.39
N ILE A 171 4.65 -11.06 -12.92
CA ILE A 171 4.84 -10.08 -11.82
C ILE A 171 4.30 -8.71 -12.24
N SER A 172 4.57 -8.26 -13.47
CA SER A 172 4.03 -7.01 -14.00
C SER A 172 2.51 -6.98 -13.99
N GLN A 173 1.86 -8.08 -14.39
CA GLN A 173 0.40 -8.20 -14.35
C GLN A 173 -0.15 -8.16 -12.92
N ILE A 174 0.51 -8.82 -11.97
CA ILE A 174 0.15 -8.79 -10.55
C ILE A 174 0.19 -7.35 -10.02
N VAL A 175 1.29 -6.64 -10.26
CA VAL A 175 1.46 -5.26 -9.77
C VAL A 175 0.45 -4.31 -10.42
N SER A 176 0.20 -4.46 -11.72
CA SER A 176 -0.83 -3.68 -12.43
C SER A 176 -2.22 -3.93 -11.83
N GLY A 177 -2.58 -5.18 -11.54
CA GLY A 177 -3.86 -5.51 -10.92
C GLY A 177 -4.00 -4.95 -9.50
N ILE A 178 -2.94 -4.96 -8.69
CA ILE A 178 -2.93 -4.32 -7.37
C ILE A 178 -3.08 -2.79 -7.52
N GLN A 179 -2.41 -2.17 -8.50
CA GLN A 179 -2.53 -0.75 -8.80
C GLN A 179 -3.97 -0.38 -9.21
N GLU A 180 -4.60 -1.17 -10.06
CA GLU A 180 -5.99 -0.96 -10.49
C GLU A 180 -6.97 -1.09 -9.33
N MET A 181 -6.80 -2.11 -8.47
CA MET A 181 -7.59 -2.26 -7.24
C MET A 181 -7.44 -1.03 -6.36
N PHE A 182 -6.21 -0.63 -6.04
CA PHE A 182 -5.95 0.54 -5.21
C PHE A 182 -6.61 1.80 -5.77
N ALA A 183 -6.43 2.06 -7.07
CA ALA A 183 -7.03 3.21 -7.75
C ALA A 183 -8.56 3.20 -7.69
N SER A 184 -9.20 2.04 -7.86
CA SER A 184 -10.65 1.89 -7.78
C SER A 184 -11.20 2.12 -6.36
N GLU A 185 -10.40 1.87 -5.32
CA GLU A 185 -10.80 2.01 -3.92
C GLU A 185 -10.49 3.39 -3.31
N ILE A 186 -9.77 4.27 -4.00
CA ILE A 186 -9.46 5.64 -3.53
C ILE A 186 -10.70 6.39 -3.03
N PRO A 187 -11.86 6.37 -3.72
CA PRO A 187 -13.06 7.02 -3.22
C PRO A 187 -13.54 6.47 -1.88
N ALA A 188 -13.47 5.15 -1.68
CA ALA A 188 -13.82 4.50 -0.42
C ALA A 188 -12.86 4.93 0.71
N TYR A 189 -11.56 4.96 0.46
CA TYR A 189 -10.57 5.41 1.45
C TYR A 189 -10.78 6.88 1.85
N LYS A 190 -11.02 7.75 0.87
CA LYS A 190 -11.34 9.18 1.12
C LYS A 190 -12.65 9.33 1.92
N SER A 191 -13.66 8.49 1.66
CA SER A 191 -14.91 8.47 2.42
C SER A 191 -14.71 8.03 3.88
N LEU A 192 -13.91 6.97 4.12
CA LEU A 192 -13.58 6.52 5.47
C LEU A 192 -12.87 7.61 6.28
N ASN A 193 -11.86 8.27 5.67
CA ASN A 193 -11.15 9.37 6.31
C ASN A 193 -12.08 10.56 6.60
N ARG A 194 -12.92 10.95 5.65
CA ARG A 194 -13.90 12.03 5.84
C ARG A 194 -14.83 11.72 7.01
N ARG A 195 -15.38 10.51 7.06
CA ARG A 195 -16.25 10.06 8.15
C ARG A 195 -15.56 10.18 9.52
N ARG A 196 -14.29 9.80 9.60
CA ARG A 196 -13.47 9.95 10.83
C ARG A 196 -13.32 11.41 11.23
N VAL A 197 -12.96 12.27 10.30
CA VAL A 197 -12.78 13.72 10.54
C VAL A 197 -14.10 14.35 11.00
N GLU A 198 -15.19 14.08 10.31
CA GLU A 198 -16.52 14.62 10.65
C GLU A 198 -16.98 14.20 12.05
N ILE A 199 -16.79 12.93 12.44
CA ILE A 199 -17.20 12.48 13.76
C ILE A 199 -16.30 13.07 14.85
N ALA A 200 -14.99 13.23 14.60
CA ALA A 200 -14.09 13.89 15.53
C ALA A 200 -14.50 15.35 15.77
N GLN A 201 -14.84 16.08 14.71
CA GLN A 201 -15.34 17.46 14.81
C GLN A 201 -16.67 17.55 15.58
N ARG A 202 -17.60 16.61 15.35
CA ARG A 202 -18.87 16.55 16.08
C ARG A 202 -18.63 16.32 17.57
N VAL A 203 -17.84 15.31 17.92
CA VAL A 203 -17.51 15.02 19.34
C VAL A 203 -16.86 16.21 20.01
N ALA A 204 -15.88 16.85 19.34
CA ALA A 204 -15.21 18.03 19.87
C ALA A 204 -16.18 19.23 20.05
N GLY A 205 -17.10 19.41 19.10
CA GLY A 205 -18.16 20.43 19.19
C GLY A 205 -19.10 20.21 20.37
N GLU A 206 -19.54 18.98 20.60
CA GLU A 206 -20.40 18.60 21.75
C GLU A 206 -19.69 18.78 23.09
N LEU A 207 -18.42 18.41 23.18
CA LEU A 207 -17.59 18.64 24.36
C LEU A 207 -17.50 20.15 24.68
N LEU A 208 -17.27 20.96 23.65
CA LEU A 208 -17.18 22.41 23.80
C LEU A 208 -18.51 23.05 24.23
N GLN A 209 -19.65 22.53 23.76
CA GLN A 209 -20.98 22.96 24.22
C GLN A 209 -21.23 22.65 25.71
N ARG A 210 -20.59 21.60 26.21
CA ARG A 210 -20.64 21.17 27.63
C ARG A 210 -19.54 21.78 28.50
N ASP A 211 -18.94 22.89 28.02
CA ASP A 211 -17.86 23.62 28.69
C ASP A 211 -16.54 22.86 28.83
N VAL A 212 -16.35 21.77 28.09
CA VAL A 212 -15.06 21.08 27.98
C VAL A 212 -14.23 21.79 26.92
N VAL A 213 -13.30 22.63 27.35
CA VAL A 213 -12.47 23.45 26.44
C VAL A 213 -11.26 22.70 25.89
N ASP A 214 -10.79 21.66 26.56
CA ASP A 214 -9.75 20.77 26.03
C ASP A 214 -10.37 19.70 25.12
N VAL A 215 -10.51 20.07 23.84
CA VAL A 215 -11.04 19.17 22.79
C VAL A 215 -9.91 18.40 22.06
N GLY A 216 -8.67 18.63 22.46
CA GLY A 216 -7.49 17.99 21.84
C GLY A 216 -7.60 16.45 21.77
N PRO A 217 -7.98 15.75 22.86
CA PRO A 217 -8.14 14.30 22.83
C PRO A 217 -9.16 13.79 21.81
N ALA A 218 -10.24 14.55 21.55
CA ALA A 218 -11.26 14.19 20.56
C ALA A 218 -10.79 14.45 19.12
N LEU A 219 -9.94 15.45 18.90
CA LEU A 219 -9.41 15.82 17.59
C LEU A 219 -8.15 15.06 17.21
N ALA A 220 -7.37 14.61 18.20
CA ALA A 220 -6.09 13.92 17.96
C ALA A 220 -6.18 12.73 16.98
N PRO A 221 -7.22 11.89 16.97
CA PRO A 221 -7.36 10.84 15.97
C PRO A 221 -7.45 11.37 14.54
N ALA A 222 -8.13 12.49 14.33
CA ALA A 222 -8.31 13.09 13.01
C ALA A 222 -7.08 13.85 12.50
N LEU A 223 -6.15 14.17 13.39
CA LEU A 223 -4.93 14.93 13.08
C LEU A 223 -3.68 14.07 12.93
N ARG A 224 -3.77 12.76 13.12
CA ARG A 224 -2.61 11.88 12.88
C ARG A 224 -2.34 11.76 11.38
N PRO A 225 -1.07 11.90 10.96
CA PRO A 225 0.19 11.87 11.74
C PRO A 225 0.65 13.21 12.34
N PHE A 226 -0.15 14.26 12.37
CA PHE A 226 0.25 15.63 12.72
C PHE A 226 0.01 15.95 14.19
N ASN A 227 1.11 16.29 14.89
CA ASN A 227 1.13 16.77 16.26
C ASN A 227 0.66 18.25 16.34
N LEU A 228 -0.63 18.51 16.23
CA LEU A 228 -1.20 19.79 16.65
C LEU A 228 -1.75 19.66 18.08
N THR A 229 -0.86 19.47 19.04
CA THR A 229 -1.18 19.66 20.47
C THR A 229 -1.08 21.15 20.78
N ALA A 230 -2.15 21.88 20.55
CA ALA A 230 -2.35 23.16 21.21
C ALA A 230 -2.61 22.85 22.70
N LYS A 231 -1.55 22.74 23.50
CA LYS A 231 -1.69 22.64 24.96
C LYS A 231 -2.22 23.99 25.47
N PRO A 232 -3.29 23.99 26.31
CA PRO A 232 -3.74 25.22 26.96
C PRO A 232 -2.58 25.89 27.69
N GLN A 233 -2.38 27.17 27.47
CA GLN A 233 -1.39 27.96 28.20
C GLN A 233 -1.96 28.32 29.58
N PRO A 234 -1.14 28.30 30.64
CA PRO A 234 -1.63 28.44 32.03
C PRO A 234 -2.30 29.80 32.34
N ASN A 235 -2.25 30.78 31.48
CA ASN A 235 -2.83 32.11 31.67
C ASN A 235 -3.95 32.49 30.71
N GLN A 236 -4.53 31.52 29.98
CA GLN A 236 -5.61 31.81 29.03
C GLN A 236 -6.98 31.90 29.71
N THR A 237 -7.79 32.86 29.31
CA THR A 237 -9.18 32.95 29.72
C THR A 237 -10.04 31.86 29.09
N THR A 238 -11.15 31.47 29.71
CA THR A 238 -12.10 30.47 29.18
C THR A 238 -12.60 30.87 27.78
N THR A 239 -12.78 32.17 27.52
CA THR A 239 -13.20 32.69 26.21
C THR A 239 -12.15 32.48 25.13
N GLU A 240 -10.88 32.72 25.46
CA GLU A 240 -9.76 32.48 24.54
C GLU A 240 -9.62 30.99 24.24
N MET A 241 -9.68 30.13 25.26
CA MET A 241 -9.64 28.66 25.09
C MET A 241 -10.78 28.15 24.20
N ARG A 242 -12.02 28.68 24.39
CA ARG A 242 -13.16 28.33 23.51
C ARG A 242 -12.93 28.78 22.06
N THR A 243 -12.36 29.95 21.86
CA THR A 243 -12.05 30.45 20.52
C THR A 243 -10.99 29.58 19.84
N MET A 244 -9.92 29.23 20.56
CA MET A 244 -8.87 28.33 20.07
C MET A 244 -9.42 26.94 19.75
N ALA A 245 -10.31 26.38 20.60
CA ALA A 245 -10.95 25.10 20.36
C ALA A 245 -11.80 25.12 19.06
N ARG A 246 -12.57 26.18 18.82
CA ARG A 246 -13.33 26.34 17.56
C ARG A 246 -12.42 26.38 16.33
N VAL A 247 -11.32 27.13 16.39
CA VAL A 247 -10.33 27.18 15.30
C VAL A 247 -9.67 25.81 15.09
N ALA A 248 -9.35 25.09 16.18
CA ALA A 248 -8.79 23.75 16.08
C ALA A 248 -9.78 22.77 15.43
N ILE A 249 -11.06 22.80 15.79
CA ILE A 249 -12.12 21.97 15.19
C ILE A 249 -12.21 22.23 13.69
N GLN A 250 -12.23 23.50 13.27
CA GLN A 250 -12.32 23.86 11.85
C GLN A 250 -11.07 23.39 11.08
N ARG A 251 -9.87 23.74 11.56
CA ARG A 251 -8.62 23.37 10.89
C ARG A 251 -8.42 21.85 10.79
N THR A 252 -8.87 21.11 11.79
CA THR A 252 -8.81 19.63 11.74
C THR A 252 -9.54 19.07 10.53
N GLY A 253 -10.71 19.67 10.17
CA GLY A 253 -11.47 19.24 9.01
C GLY A 253 -10.71 19.43 7.70
N GLU A 254 -10.14 20.61 7.52
CA GLU A 254 -9.40 20.97 6.32
C GLU A 254 -8.10 20.14 6.20
N THR A 255 -7.25 20.22 7.22
CA THR A 255 -5.93 19.56 7.22
C THR A 255 -6.05 18.04 7.14
N GLY A 256 -6.91 17.41 7.93
CA GLY A 256 -7.04 15.94 7.95
C GLY A 256 -7.55 15.34 6.64
N ILE A 257 -8.31 16.09 5.84
CA ILE A 257 -8.78 15.65 4.51
C ILE A 257 -7.69 15.85 3.47
N GLU A 258 -7.04 17.01 3.44
CA GLU A 258 -6.04 17.37 2.43
C GLU A 258 -4.79 16.47 2.53
N GLU A 259 -4.28 16.26 3.73
CA GLU A 259 -3.08 15.46 3.96
C GLU A 259 -3.32 13.97 3.68
N PHE A 260 -4.51 13.46 4.02
CA PHE A 260 -4.88 12.11 3.64
C PHE A 260 -4.97 11.96 2.12
N ALA A 261 -5.53 12.95 1.42
CA ALA A 261 -5.59 12.94 -0.03
C ALA A 261 -4.18 12.93 -0.65
N ALA A 262 -3.27 13.79 -0.15
CA ALA A 262 -1.90 13.86 -0.61
C ALA A 262 -1.13 12.54 -0.37
N ALA A 263 -1.31 11.89 0.80
CA ALA A 263 -0.71 10.59 1.09
C ALA A 263 -1.22 9.50 0.14
N THR A 264 -2.53 9.48 -0.13
CA THR A 264 -3.16 8.54 -1.06
C THR A 264 -2.66 8.73 -2.49
N ASP A 265 -2.56 9.96 -2.95
CA ASP A 265 -2.08 10.31 -4.28
C ASP A 265 -0.58 9.96 -4.43
N SER A 266 0.24 10.22 -3.40
CA SER A 266 1.66 9.83 -3.36
C SER A 266 1.84 8.31 -3.49
N LEU A 267 1.04 7.52 -2.78
CA LEU A 267 1.08 6.06 -2.87
C LEU A 267 0.63 5.56 -4.25
N SER A 268 -0.38 6.19 -4.85
CA SER A 268 -0.81 5.88 -6.22
C SER A 268 0.31 6.11 -7.24
N VAL A 269 1.07 7.21 -7.10
CA VAL A 269 2.25 7.49 -7.94
C VAL A 269 3.36 6.45 -7.72
N ALA A 270 3.63 6.06 -6.48
CA ALA A 270 4.63 5.05 -6.16
C ALA A 270 4.27 3.67 -6.74
N LEU A 271 3.00 3.26 -6.65
CA LEU A 271 2.48 2.03 -7.27
C LEU A 271 2.66 2.03 -8.79
N LYS A 272 2.33 3.16 -9.43
CA LYS A 272 2.52 3.32 -10.88
C LYS A 272 3.98 3.22 -11.25
N ALA A 273 4.87 3.90 -10.54
CA ALA A 273 6.31 3.86 -10.78
C ALA A 273 6.86 2.42 -10.65
N ALA A 274 6.43 1.66 -9.64
CA ALA A 274 6.81 0.27 -9.48
C ALA A 274 6.30 -0.61 -10.62
N SER A 275 5.05 -0.43 -11.05
CA SER A 275 4.48 -1.14 -12.22
C SER A 275 5.29 -0.85 -13.49
N ASP A 276 5.61 0.42 -13.74
CA ASP A 276 6.37 0.83 -14.93
C ASP A 276 7.81 0.29 -14.88
N GLN A 277 8.46 0.25 -13.71
CA GLN A 277 9.79 -0.33 -13.55
C GLN A 277 9.82 -1.83 -13.85
N VAL A 278 8.80 -2.58 -13.37
CA VAL A 278 8.69 -4.01 -13.69
C VAL A 278 8.44 -4.22 -15.18
N LYS A 279 7.62 -3.38 -15.84
CA LYS A 279 7.41 -3.43 -17.29
C LYS A 279 8.68 -3.16 -18.08
N LEU A 280 9.51 -2.22 -17.64
CA LEU A 280 10.81 -1.93 -18.28
C LEU A 280 11.75 -3.13 -18.19
N ALA A 281 11.77 -3.85 -17.06
CA ALA A 281 12.54 -5.07 -16.91
C ALA A 281 12.06 -6.20 -17.85
N VAL A 282 10.78 -6.20 -18.26
CA VAL A 282 10.22 -7.16 -19.24
C VAL A 282 10.53 -6.76 -20.69
N GLY A 283 10.43 -5.47 -21.00
CA GLY A 283 10.43 -4.98 -22.40
C GLY A 283 11.81 -4.92 -23.07
N LYS A 284 12.91 -5.11 -22.33
CA LYS A 284 14.28 -5.07 -22.86
C LYS A 284 14.86 -6.45 -23.23
N HIS A 285 14.05 -7.48 -23.24
CA HIS A 285 14.35 -8.86 -23.62
C HIS A 285 13.51 -9.31 -24.80
#